data_f0aa2ea26914a5382d5de1bc91345e84
#
_entry.id   f0aa2ea26914a5382d5de1bc91345e84
#
_cell.length_a   1.000
_cell.length_b   1.000
_cell.length_c   1.000
_cell.angle_alpha   90.00
_cell.angle_beta   90.00
_cell.angle_gamma   90.00
#
_symmetry.space_group_name_H-M   'P 1'
#
loop_
_entity.id
_entity.type
_entity.pdbx_description
1 polymer ?
#
loop_
_entity_poly.entity_id
_entity_poly.type
_entity_poly.pdbx_seq_one_letter_code
_entity_poly.pdbx_strand_id
1 'polypeptide(L)'
;MCTEVKKKELDLSYKYNFPTKLEIIRYKGSIIIISIETANWIILNNEKQLLFFNLLKDLPINKALERFNGLKEDYEQVLIQIEAKHFEDRTVTLSSVGKKKLHFYLTNGCNMQCPHCYMFAGKKESKELSTNEIKDILHKFKKYGGEQVTFSGGEITTRADICEIIEYASELNLEILLLTNGVLWTEEQISKISSLIYSVQVSIDGFSEEENSKIRGKGNFNKALQTVDSFLKKGVRTEIAITPFYSEDLKNNYLKYSLFGKELLEKYVDYNLSIRFSSDLIDGRDVKLSKEDKQIYHNIVENIISDFYGINAKTFPFISVNKDRQIHDNCSFGELAISPEGDVYFCSRIPSLHTDINIRKDSFDEIIKISHVAANLSDVNNLQPCNECELKYICGGDCRIEHFPEFSNLTITELSQTSIKPRMCSSEIKNHFYDLMILTNEDLFS
;
A
#
# COMPACT_ATOMS: atom_id res chain seq x y z
N MET A 1 8.88 -10.97 18.41
CA MET A 1 10.34 -11.15 18.42
C MET A 1 10.95 -9.96 19.13
N CYS A 2 11.07 -10.01 20.45
CA CYS A 2 11.90 -9.05 21.17
C CYS A 2 13.35 -9.35 20.82
N THR A 3 13.90 -8.61 19.88
CA THR A 3 15.35 -8.60 19.67
C THR A 3 15.94 -7.96 20.90
N GLU A 4 16.76 -8.72 21.63
CA GLU A 4 17.67 -8.22 22.64
C GLU A 4 18.40 -7.00 22.08
N VAL A 5 18.00 -5.82 22.53
CA VAL A 5 18.83 -4.62 22.39
C VAL A 5 20.05 -4.91 23.25
N LYS A 6 21.13 -5.45 22.65
CA LYS A 6 22.43 -5.49 23.30
C LYS A 6 22.66 -4.09 23.84
N LYS A 7 22.81 -3.96 25.16
CA LYS A 7 23.25 -2.73 25.82
C LYS A 7 24.60 -2.34 25.21
N LYS A 8 24.55 -1.55 24.17
CA LYS A 8 25.72 -0.84 23.68
C LYS A 8 26.00 0.21 24.74
N GLU A 9 27.16 0.17 25.37
CA GLU A 9 27.56 1.28 26.24
C GLU A 9 27.48 2.57 25.45
N LEU A 10 26.65 3.49 25.93
CA LEU A 10 26.46 4.80 25.30
C LEU A 10 27.75 5.59 25.45
N ASP A 11 28.37 6.01 24.37
CA ASP A 11 29.51 6.91 24.40
C ASP A 11 29.05 8.30 24.85
N LEU A 12 29.29 8.63 26.10
CA LEU A 12 28.89 9.92 26.67
C LEU A 12 29.61 11.12 26.05
N SER A 13 30.71 10.90 25.31
CA SER A 13 31.40 11.96 24.56
C SER A 13 30.74 12.23 23.20
N TYR A 14 29.80 11.38 22.80
CA TYR A 14 29.10 11.50 21.52
C TYR A 14 28.23 12.76 21.46
N LYS A 15 28.29 13.46 20.33
CA LYS A 15 27.41 14.58 20.00
C LYS A 15 26.49 14.16 18.88
N TYR A 16 25.19 14.20 19.13
CA TYR A 16 24.19 13.90 18.12
C TYR A 16 24.18 14.93 17.00
N ASN A 17 23.96 14.46 15.78
CA ASN A 17 23.69 15.31 14.63
C ASN A 17 22.20 15.18 14.27
N PHE A 18 21.39 16.11 14.75
CA PHE A 18 19.94 16.08 14.50
C PHE A 18 19.58 16.70 13.15
N PRO A 19 18.44 16.26 12.54
CA PRO A 19 17.87 16.91 11.35
C PRO A 19 17.62 18.41 11.58
N THR A 20 17.76 19.20 10.54
CA THR A 20 17.67 20.66 10.64
C THR A 20 16.24 21.17 10.73
N LYS A 21 15.29 20.48 10.06
CA LYS A 21 13.86 20.84 10.03
C LYS A 21 13.08 20.01 11.02
N LEU A 22 13.02 20.48 12.26
CA LEU A 22 12.27 19.86 13.35
C LEU A 22 11.06 20.70 13.70
N GLU A 23 9.89 20.05 13.77
CA GLU A 23 8.66 20.64 14.30
C GLU A 23 8.36 20.08 15.69
N ILE A 24 7.91 20.95 16.59
CA ILE A 24 7.58 20.62 17.98
C ILE A 24 6.09 20.85 18.22
N ILE A 25 5.35 19.76 18.39
CA ILE A 25 3.90 19.76 18.57
C ILE A 25 3.55 19.40 20.00
N ARG A 26 2.72 20.21 20.67
CA ARG A 26 2.16 19.89 21.99
C ARG A 26 0.75 19.37 21.80
N TYR A 27 0.56 18.10 22.16
CA TYR A 27 -0.69 17.40 21.93
C TYR A 27 -1.03 16.43 23.06
N LYS A 28 -2.21 16.55 23.67
CA LYS A 28 -2.71 15.70 24.76
C LYS A 28 -1.72 15.48 25.92
N GLY A 29 -0.97 16.52 26.30
CA GLY A 29 0.02 16.45 27.36
C GLY A 29 1.39 15.92 26.95
N SER A 30 1.55 15.40 25.75
CA SER A 30 2.82 14.98 25.15
C SER A 30 3.42 16.06 24.28
N ILE A 31 4.74 15.99 24.07
CA ILE A 31 5.48 16.84 23.16
C ILE A 31 6.04 15.93 22.06
N ILE A 32 5.55 16.09 20.85
CA ILE A 32 5.99 15.32 19.68
C ILE A 32 7.03 16.14 18.94
N ILE A 33 8.22 15.60 18.72
CA ILE A 33 9.26 16.21 17.87
C ILE A 33 9.31 15.42 16.58
N ILE A 34 9.02 16.08 15.46
CA ILE A 34 8.94 15.48 14.13
C ILE A 34 10.08 16.04 13.28
N SER A 35 10.85 15.17 12.65
CA SER A 35 11.74 15.52 11.57
C SER A 35 11.01 15.44 10.24
N ILE A 36 10.75 16.59 9.63
CA ILE A 36 10.06 16.66 8.33
C ILE A 36 10.90 15.96 7.25
N GLU A 37 12.22 16.09 7.32
CA GLU A 37 13.14 15.59 6.28
C GLU A 37 13.27 14.07 6.30
N THR A 38 13.20 13.46 7.48
CA THR A 38 13.41 12.01 7.65
C THR A 38 12.11 11.24 7.94
N ALA A 39 10.97 11.95 8.08
CA ALA A 39 9.69 11.39 8.55
C ALA A 39 9.81 10.63 9.88
N ASN A 40 10.83 10.95 10.68
CA ASN A 40 11.08 10.37 11.98
C ASN A 40 10.55 11.27 13.10
N TRP A 41 10.27 10.68 14.26
CA TRP A 41 9.70 11.42 15.38
C TRP A 41 10.03 10.76 16.72
N ILE A 42 10.04 11.56 17.80
CA ILE A 42 10.12 11.13 19.19
C ILE A 42 9.03 11.79 20.01
N ILE A 43 8.69 11.18 21.15
CA ILE A 43 7.68 11.69 22.08
C ILE A 43 8.33 12.01 23.42
N LEU A 44 8.12 13.21 23.89
CA LEU A 44 8.57 13.66 25.19
C LEU A 44 7.35 13.90 26.09
N ASN A 45 7.46 13.53 27.38
CA ASN A 45 6.34 13.55 28.30
C ASN A 45 6.22 14.86 29.08
N ASN A 46 7.28 15.70 29.06
CA ASN A 46 7.28 16.95 29.80
C ASN A 46 8.35 17.94 29.28
N GLU A 47 8.25 19.19 29.75
CA GLU A 47 9.17 20.26 29.35
C GLU A 47 10.64 20.06 29.84
N LYS A 48 10.88 19.23 30.85
CA LYS A 48 12.24 18.88 31.27
C LYS A 48 12.93 18.02 30.23
N GLN A 49 12.22 17.05 29.69
CA GLN A 49 12.71 16.23 28.57
C GLN A 49 13.00 17.09 27.34
N LEU A 50 12.14 18.06 27.02
CA LEU A 50 12.39 19.00 25.93
C LEU A 50 13.62 19.88 26.18
N LEU A 51 13.81 20.33 27.42
CA LEU A 51 15.01 21.07 27.79
C LEU A 51 16.28 20.24 27.55
N PHE A 52 16.29 18.98 27.99
CA PHE A 52 17.41 18.07 27.79
C PHE A 52 17.67 17.80 26.29
N PHE A 53 16.62 17.53 25.52
CA PHE A 53 16.73 17.39 24.06
C PHE A 53 17.37 18.64 23.41
N ASN A 54 16.97 19.84 23.83
CA ASN A 54 17.57 21.07 23.32
C ASN A 54 19.04 21.22 23.69
N LEU A 55 19.47 20.77 24.89
CA LEU A 55 20.88 20.74 25.24
C LEU A 55 21.70 19.80 24.34
N LEU A 56 21.11 18.65 23.96
CA LEU A 56 21.76 17.69 23.07
C LEU A 56 21.96 18.19 21.62
N LYS A 57 21.21 19.20 21.21
CA LYS A 57 21.43 19.83 19.86
C LYS A 57 22.79 20.50 19.76
N ASP A 58 23.25 21.07 20.86
CA ASP A 58 24.47 21.91 20.87
C ASP A 58 25.65 21.20 21.52
N LEU A 59 25.41 20.27 22.41
CA LEU A 59 26.41 19.70 23.31
C LEU A 59 26.51 18.17 23.16
N PRO A 60 27.70 17.59 23.39
CA PRO A 60 27.84 16.16 23.59
C PRO A 60 27.09 15.72 24.87
N ILE A 61 26.75 14.44 24.95
CA ILE A 61 25.87 13.88 26.00
C ILE A 61 26.40 14.24 27.40
N ASN A 62 27.69 14.03 27.70
CA ASN A 62 28.28 14.35 29.01
C ASN A 62 28.08 15.81 29.38
N LYS A 63 28.26 16.73 28.45
CA LYS A 63 28.09 18.16 28.70
C LYS A 63 26.64 18.60 28.83
N ALA A 64 25.75 17.93 28.12
CA ALA A 64 24.30 18.12 28.28
C ALA A 64 23.86 17.67 29.67
N LEU A 65 24.36 16.52 30.15
CA LEU A 65 24.08 16.00 31.49
C LEU A 65 24.61 16.93 32.60
N GLU A 66 25.83 17.49 32.47
CA GLU A 66 26.39 18.45 33.41
C GLU A 66 25.51 19.72 33.58
N ARG A 67 24.81 20.13 32.51
CA ARG A 67 23.97 21.33 32.49
C ARG A 67 22.51 21.07 32.80
N PHE A 68 22.09 19.80 32.77
CA PHE A 68 20.69 19.43 32.96
C PHE A 68 20.32 19.41 34.46
N ASN A 69 19.29 20.16 34.78
CA ASN A 69 18.74 20.21 36.16
C ASN A 69 17.33 19.54 36.19
N GLY A 70 17.28 18.26 35.86
CA GLY A 70 16.09 17.42 35.89
C GLY A 70 16.36 16.07 36.54
N LEU A 71 15.35 15.20 36.51
CA LEU A 71 15.48 13.86 37.03
C LEU A 71 16.23 12.93 36.09
N LYS A 72 16.83 11.88 36.61
CA LYS A 72 17.52 10.86 35.86
C LYS A 72 16.60 10.24 34.78
N GLU A 73 15.38 9.94 35.15
CA GLU A 73 14.35 9.39 34.25
C GLU A 73 14.06 10.27 33.05
N ASP A 74 14.10 11.61 33.22
CA ASP A 74 13.83 12.53 32.12
C ASP A 74 14.87 12.39 31.00
N TYR A 75 16.17 12.42 31.34
CA TYR A 75 17.21 12.32 30.31
C TYR A 75 17.36 10.90 29.74
N GLU A 76 17.16 9.85 30.57
CA GLU A 76 17.21 8.47 30.09
C GLU A 76 16.12 8.18 29.07
N GLN A 77 14.91 8.63 29.29
CA GLN A 77 13.80 8.49 28.35
C GLN A 77 14.10 9.16 27.00
N VAL A 78 14.68 10.34 27.01
CA VAL A 78 15.07 11.05 25.78
C VAL A 78 16.13 10.27 25.02
N LEU A 79 17.21 9.82 25.72
CA LEU A 79 18.30 9.07 25.08
C LEU A 79 17.81 7.73 24.51
N ILE A 80 16.97 6.99 25.26
CA ILE A 80 16.39 5.73 24.82
C ILE A 80 15.62 5.93 23.49
N GLN A 81 14.80 6.97 23.41
CA GLN A 81 14.03 7.21 22.18
C GLN A 81 14.90 7.63 21.00
N ILE A 82 15.90 8.49 21.23
CA ILE A 82 16.85 8.90 20.18
C ILE A 82 17.56 7.68 19.62
N GLU A 83 18.09 6.82 20.48
CA GLU A 83 18.83 5.61 20.07
C GLU A 83 17.91 4.58 19.42
N ALA A 84 16.78 4.23 20.03
CA ALA A 84 15.86 3.21 19.54
C ALA A 84 15.24 3.59 18.21
N LYS A 85 14.90 4.87 18.03
CA LYS A 85 14.31 5.38 16.77
C LYS A 85 15.36 5.92 15.81
N HIS A 86 16.62 5.85 16.19
CA HIS A 86 17.70 6.43 15.41
C HIS A 86 17.39 7.87 14.97
N PHE A 87 17.04 8.74 15.89
CA PHE A 87 16.57 10.10 15.62
C PHE A 87 17.74 11.06 15.39
N GLU A 88 18.55 10.79 14.37
CA GLU A 88 19.66 11.62 13.93
C GLU A 88 19.47 12.01 12.46
N ASP A 89 20.26 12.99 12.02
CA ASP A 89 20.31 13.36 10.61
C ASP A 89 20.81 12.18 9.77
N ARG A 90 20.07 11.86 8.74
CA ARG A 90 20.33 10.74 7.85
C ARG A 90 20.06 11.14 6.42
N THR A 91 20.87 10.62 5.54
CA THR A 91 20.54 10.64 4.13
C THR A 91 19.36 9.71 3.90
N VAL A 92 18.20 10.30 3.69
CA VAL A 92 17.01 9.56 3.31
C VAL A 92 16.95 9.50 1.79
N THR A 93 16.85 8.30 1.25
CA THR A 93 16.62 8.15 -0.18
C THR A 93 15.13 8.36 -0.43
N LEU A 94 14.79 9.44 -1.10
CA LEU A 94 13.45 9.61 -1.68
C LEU A 94 13.29 8.57 -2.77
N SER A 95 12.40 7.62 -2.56
CA SER A 95 12.07 6.63 -3.59
C SER A 95 11.05 7.23 -4.55
N SER A 96 11.49 8.16 -5.37
CA SER A 96 10.66 8.70 -6.46
C SER A 96 10.53 7.75 -7.65
N VAL A 97 11.27 6.65 -7.66
CA VAL A 97 11.28 5.72 -8.79
C VAL A 97 11.18 4.28 -8.28
N GLY A 98 9.95 3.87 -7.96
CA GLY A 98 9.63 2.46 -7.98
C GLY A 98 9.79 1.88 -9.39
N LYS A 99 9.69 0.55 -9.54
CA LYS A 99 9.62 -0.09 -10.87
C LYS A 99 8.53 0.59 -11.69
N LYS A 100 8.81 0.88 -12.96
CA LYS A 100 7.78 1.35 -13.89
C LYS A 100 6.76 0.23 -14.10
N LYS A 101 5.53 0.46 -13.69
CA LYS A 101 4.47 -0.54 -13.64
C LYS A 101 3.34 -0.21 -14.61
N LEU A 102 2.74 -1.25 -15.14
CA LEU A 102 1.51 -1.20 -15.90
C LEU A 102 0.47 -2.12 -15.25
N HIS A 103 -0.67 -1.58 -14.84
CA HIS A 103 -1.82 -2.38 -14.46
C HIS A 103 -2.73 -2.58 -15.67
N PHE A 104 -2.87 -3.81 -16.14
CA PHE A 104 -3.58 -4.11 -17.38
C PHE A 104 -4.82 -4.95 -17.07
N TYR A 105 -5.97 -4.34 -17.21
CA TYR A 105 -7.27 -5.01 -17.14
C TYR A 105 -7.57 -5.63 -18.51
N LEU A 106 -7.34 -6.93 -18.63
CA LEU A 106 -7.37 -7.62 -19.92
C LEU A 106 -8.79 -7.86 -20.47
N THR A 107 -9.78 -7.96 -19.56
CA THR A 107 -11.17 -8.26 -19.91
C THR A 107 -12.12 -7.79 -18.83
N ASN A 108 -13.34 -7.45 -19.21
CA ASN A 108 -14.46 -7.28 -18.27
C ASN A 108 -15.24 -8.59 -18.05
N GLY A 109 -14.95 -9.61 -18.88
CA GLY A 109 -15.53 -10.95 -18.72
C GLY A 109 -15.14 -11.59 -17.41
N CYS A 110 -16.11 -12.16 -16.69
CA CYS A 110 -15.90 -12.88 -15.45
C CYS A 110 -16.91 -14.01 -15.30
N ASN A 111 -16.47 -15.13 -14.74
CA ASN A 111 -17.33 -16.27 -14.41
C ASN A 111 -18.05 -16.10 -13.07
N MET A 112 -17.86 -14.96 -12.38
CA MET A 112 -18.47 -14.64 -11.09
C MET A 112 -19.20 -13.29 -11.12
N GLN A 113 -20.07 -13.08 -10.12
CA GLN A 113 -20.80 -11.83 -9.93
C GLN A 113 -20.73 -11.39 -8.46
N CYS A 114 -19.49 -11.21 -7.97
CA CYS A 114 -19.26 -10.81 -6.58
C CYS A 114 -19.94 -9.46 -6.27
N PRO A 115 -20.65 -9.33 -5.13
CA PRO A 115 -21.39 -8.11 -4.79
C PRO A 115 -20.49 -6.91 -4.55
N HIS A 116 -19.26 -7.12 -4.07
CA HIS A 116 -18.26 -6.07 -3.85
C HIS A 116 -17.36 -5.79 -5.07
N CYS A 117 -17.69 -6.35 -6.25
CA CYS A 117 -16.87 -6.14 -7.45
C CYS A 117 -16.91 -4.69 -7.90
N TYR A 118 -15.82 -3.96 -7.66
CA TYR A 118 -15.68 -2.55 -8.05
C TYR A 118 -15.54 -2.36 -9.58
N MET A 119 -15.12 -3.41 -10.30
CA MET A 119 -15.05 -3.41 -11.77
C MET A 119 -16.40 -3.65 -12.43
N PHE A 120 -17.44 -4.05 -11.68
CA PHE A 120 -18.72 -4.51 -12.22
C PHE A 120 -18.57 -5.59 -13.30
N ALA A 121 -17.52 -6.39 -13.19
CA ALA A 121 -17.14 -7.41 -14.15
C ALA A 121 -18.21 -8.50 -14.30
N GLY A 122 -18.36 -9.05 -15.50
CA GLY A 122 -19.33 -10.09 -15.78
C GLY A 122 -19.35 -10.48 -17.25
N LYS A 123 -20.05 -9.72 -18.08
CA LYS A 123 -20.10 -9.99 -19.51
C LYS A 123 -18.89 -9.35 -20.21
N LYS A 124 -18.26 -10.12 -21.10
CA LYS A 124 -17.20 -9.60 -21.96
C LYS A 124 -17.75 -8.48 -22.85
N GLU A 125 -17.02 -7.37 -22.91
CA GLU A 125 -17.38 -6.25 -23.77
C GLU A 125 -16.95 -6.51 -25.24
N SER A 126 -17.75 -6.01 -26.19
CA SER A 126 -17.49 -6.26 -27.62
C SER A 126 -16.27 -5.53 -28.19
N LYS A 127 -15.79 -4.51 -27.46
CA LYS A 127 -14.69 -3.63 -27.90
C LYS A 127 -13.38 -3.88 -27.16
N GLU A 128 -13.28 -4.97 -26.43
CA GLU A 128 -12.04 -5.31 -25.73
C GLU A 128 -10.84 -5.39 -26.68
N LEU A 129 -9.67 -5.04 -26.16
CA LEU A 129 -8.42 -5.12 -26.89
C LEU A 129 -8.13 -6.56 -27.37
N SER A 130 -7.74 -6.69 -28.61
CA SER A 130 -7.29 -7.96 -29.19
C SER A 130 -5.91 -8.34 -28.69
N THR A 131 -5.52 -9.60 -28.86
CA THR A 131 -4.19 -10.11 -28.51
C THR A 131 -3.06 -9.27 -29.12
N ASN A 132 -3.22 -8.90 -30.39
CA ASN A 132 -2.21 -8.09 -31.09
C ASN A 132 -2.11 -6.67 -30.53
N GLU A 133 -3.21 -6.02 -30.19
CA GLU A 133 -3.20 -4.71 -29.55
C GLU A 133 -2.54 -4.78 -28.16
N ILE A 134 -2.82 -5.82 -27.38
CA ILE A 134 -2.19 -6.04 -26.07
C ILE A 134 -0.67 -6.21 -26.23
N LYS A 135 -0.23 -7.03 -27.18
CA LYS A 135 1.19 -7.24 -27.46
C LYS A 135 1.89 -5.95 -27.91
N ASP A 136 1.25 -5.15 -28.77
CA ASP A 136 1.79 -3.85 -29.18
C ASP A 136 1.95 -2.88 -28.00
N ILE A 137 0.96 -2.84 -27.12
CA ILE A 137 1.02 -2.02 -25.89
C ILE A 137 2.17 -2.47 -24.99
N LEU A 138 2.30 -3.78 -24.73
CA LEU A 138 3.39 -4.33 -23.92
C LEU A 138 4.77 -4.03 -24.53
N HIS A 139 4.90 -4.13 -25.84
CA HIS A 139 6.13 -3.78 -26.56
C HIS A 139 6.48 -2.29 -26.38
N LYS A 140 5.51 -1.41 -26.61
CA LYS A 140 5.68 0.03 -26.38
C LYS A 140 6.02 0.35 -24.94
N PHE A 141 5.33 -0.25 -23.99
CA PHE A 141 5.61 -0.09 -22.57
C PHE A 141 7.04 -0.50 -22.22
N LYS A 142 7.51 -1.66 -22.73
CA LYS A 142 8.90 -2.10 -22.54
C LYS A 142 9.91 -1.14 -23.13
N LYS A 143 9.65 -0.62 -24.33
CA LYS A 143 10.50 0.36 -25.01
C LYS A 143 10.70 1.63 -24.17
N TYR A 144 9.70 2.04 -23.39
CA TYR A 144 9.78 3.17 -22.45
C TYR A 144 10.38 2.80 -21.08
N GLY A 145 11.00 1.64 -20.99
CA GLY A 145 11.65 1.16 -19.77
C GLY A 145 10.68 0.58 -18.76
N GLY A 146 9.53 0.06 -19.22
CA GLY A 146 8.61 -0.71 -18.39
C GLY A 146 9.28 -1.94 -17.81
N GLU A 147 9.00 -2.22 -16.53
CA GLU A 147 9.65 -3.29 -15.77
C GLU A 147 8.66 -4.35 -15.28
N GLN A 148 7.45 -3.93 -14.91
CA GLN A 148 6.47 -4.81 -14.29
C GLN A 148 5.09 -4.63 -14.91
N VAL A 149 4.38 -5.72 -15.13
CA VAL A 149 2.98 -5.71 -15.57
C VAL A 149 2.13 -6.54 -14.61
N THR A 150 0.99 -5.99 -14.21
CA THR A 150 -0.04 -6.72 -13.46
C THR A 150 -1.20 -7.00 -14.40
N PHE A 151 -1.47 -8.27 -14.67
CA PHE A 151 -2.64 -8.69 -15.42
C PHE A 151 -3.82 -8.95 -14.49
N SER A 152 -4.93 -8.27 -14.77
CA SER A 152 -6.16 -8.30 -13.99
C SER A 152 -7.37 -8.16 -14.92
N GLY A 153 -8.52 -7.82 -14.35
CA GLY A 153 -9.77 -7.56 -15.07
C GLY A 153 -10.96 -8.14 -14.34
N GLY A 154 -11.93 -8.66 -15.07
CA GLY A 154 -12.94 -9.53 -14.49
C GLY A 154 -12.29 -10.83 -14.01
N GLU A 155 -12.11 -11.77 -14.93
CA GLU A 155 -11.26 -12.95 -14.69
C GLU A 155 -10.41 -13.23 -15.93
N ILE A 156 -9.10 -13.17 -15.76
CA ILE A 156 -8.15 -13.27 -16.89
C ILE A 156 -8.22 -14.60 -17.62
N THR A 157 -8.59 -15.68 -16.94
CA THR A 157 -8.76 -17.02 -17.54
C THR A 157 -10.01 -17.16 -18.42
N THR A 158 -10.88 -16.17 -18.46
CA THR A 158 -11.98 -16.13 -19.43
C THR A 158 -11.50 -15.76 -20.85
N ARG A 159 -10.24 -15.28 -20.96
CA ARG A 159 -9.58 -15.07 -22.25
C ARG A 159 -8.86 -16.34 -22.68
N ALA A 160 -9.19 -16.83 -23.86
CA ALA A 160 -8.57 -18.04 -24.41
C ALA A 160 -7.07 -17.83 -24.73
N ASP A 161 -6.66 -16.58 -24.98
CA ASP A 161 -5.30 -16.16 -25.35
C ASP A 161 -4.43 -15.75 -24.15
N ILE A 162 -4.89 -15.98 -22.91
CA ILE A 162 -4.17 -15.53 -21.69
C ILE A 162 -2.73 -16.08 -21.61
N CYS A 163 -2.52 -17.35 -21.93
CA CYS A 163 -1.18 -17.95 -21.91
C CYS A 163 -0.26 -17.32 -22.96
N GLU A 164 -0.77 -17.02 -24.15
CA GLU A 164 -0.03 -16.35 -25.21
C GLU A 164 0.39 -14.92 -24.82
N ILE A 165 -0.49 -14.20 -24.14
CA ILE A 165 -0.19 -12.85 -23.63
C ILE A 165 0.91 -12.91 -22.55
N ILE A 166 0.84 -13.87 -21.62
CA ILE A 166 1.85 -14.07 -20.58
C ILE A 166 3.20 -14.45 -21.20
N GLU A 167 3.21 -15.36 -22.14
CA GLU A 167 4.45 -15.76 -22.87
C GLU A 167 5.10 -14.54 -23.52
N TYR A 168 4.33 -13.73 -24.24
CA TYR A 168 4.86 -12.54 -24.89
C TYR A 168 5.39 -11.49 -23.88
N ALA A 169 4.70 -11.27 -22.76
CA ALA A 169 5.20 -10.38 -21.72
C ALA A 169 6.52 -10.89 -21.10
N SER A 170 6.66 -12.20 -20.95
CA SER A 170 7.90 -12.84 -20.47
C SER A 170 9.04 -12.70 -21.49
N GLU A 171 8.78 -12.87 -22.79
CA GLU A 171 9.77 -12.63 -23.86
C GLU A 171 10.31 -11.20 -23.84
N LEU A 172 9.49 -10.24 -23.45
CA LEU A 172 9.89 -8.86 -23.22
C LEU A 172 10.67 -8.64 -21.92
N ASN A 173 10.92 -9.67 -21.12
CA ASN A 173 11.53 -9.56 -19.78
C ASN A 173 10.77 -8.57 -18.89
N LEU A 174 9.46 -8.63 -18.85
CA LEU A 174 8.61 -7.97 -17.87
C LEU A 174 8.40 -8.86 -16.67
N GLU A 175 8.45 -8.29 -15.47
CA GLU A 175 8.03 -8.97 -14.26
C GLU A 175 6.50 -9.06 -14.25
N ILE A 176 5.95 -10.27 -14.26
CA ILE A 176 4.52 -10.52 -14.48
C ILE A 176 3.85 -10.89 -13.16
N LEU A 177 2.83 -10.12 -12.77
CA LEU A 177 1.94 -10.42 -11.66
C LEU A 177 0.54 -10.74 -12.18
N LEU A 178 -0.07 -11.78 -11.63
CA LEU A 178 -1.43 -12.18 -12.01
C LEU A 178 -2.40 -11.95 -10.86
N LEU A 179 -3.56 -11.35 -11.14
CA LEU A 179 -4.70 -11.28 -10.21
C LEU A 179 -5.83 -12.13 -10.78
N THR A 180 -6.29 -13.13 -10.02
CA THR A 180 -7.30 -14.09 -10.48
C THR A 180 -8.23 -14.53 -9.35
N ASN A 181 -9.43 -14.98 -9.70
CA ASN A 181 -10.30 -15.69 -8.76
C ASN A 181 -9.93 -17.17 -8.58
N GLY A 182 -9.01 -17.69 -9.40
CA GLY A 182 -8.43 -19.01 -9.27
C GLY A 182 -9.32 -20.19 -9.72
N VAL A 183 -10.50 -19.97 -10.27
CA VAL A 183 -11.47 -21.07 -10.47
C VAL A 183 -11.36 -21.78 -11.80
N LEU A 184 -10.89 -21.09 -12.84
CA LEU A 184 -10.87 -21.62 -14.21
C LEU A 184 -9.50 -22.10 -14.69
N TRP A 185 -8.46 -21.95 -13.89
CA TRP A 185 -7.11 -22.43 -14.24
C TRP A 185 -7.08 -23.95 -14.39
N THR A 186 -6.45 -24.44 -15.45
CA THR A 186 -6.14 -25.86 -15.63
C THR A 186 -4.69 -26.15 -15.24
N GLU A 187 -4.39 -27.38 -14.85
CA GLU A 187 -3.03 -27.81 -14.55
C GLU A 187 -2.06 -27.62 -15.73
N GLU A 188 -2.57 -27.77 -16.96
CA GLU A 188 -1.80 -27.52 -18.17
C GLU A 188 -1.39 -26.05 -18.28
N GLN A 189 -2.36 -25.13 -18.11
CA GLN A 189 -2.11 -23.70 -18.14
C GLN A 189 -1.13 -23.29 -17.02
N ILE A 190 -1.35 -23.75 -15.79
CA ILE A 190 -0.48 -23.46 -14.66
C ILE A 190 0.94 -23.95 -14.95
N SER A 191 1.09 -25.21 -15.44
CA SER A 191 2.40 -25.76 -15.78
C SER A 191 3.13 -24.97 -16.88
N LYS A 192 2.37 -24.45 -17.84
CA LYS A 192 2.90 -23.66 -18.95
C LYS A 192 3.46 -22.30 -18.51
N ILE A 193 2.80 -21.64 -17.56
CA ILE A 193 3.14 -20.24 -17.21
C ILE A 193 3.95 -20.09 -15.93
N SER A 194 4.04 -21.11 -15.09
CA SER A 194 4.63 -21.00 -13.75
C SER A 194 6.07 -20.48 -13.72
N SER A 195 6.88 -20.82 -14.72
CA SER A 195 8.27 -20.32 -14.85
C SER A 195 8.35 -18.91 -15.45
N LEU A 196 7.26 -18.38 -15.96
CA LEU A 196 7.20 -17.10 -16.67
C LEU A 196 6.72 -15.94 -15.80
N ILE A 197 6.04 -16.24 -14.70
CA ILE A 197 5.42 -15.23 -13.83
C ILE A 197 6.23 -15.05 -12.55
N TYR A 198 6.21 -13.82 -12.04
CA TYR A 198 6.84 -13.50 -10.77
C TYR A 198 5.97 -13.89 -9.58
N SER A 199 4.67 -13.63 -9.66
CA SER A 199 3.72 -13.97 -8.61
C SER A 199 2.29 -14.09 -9.12
N VAL A 200 1.47 -14.79 -8.35
CA VAL A 200 0.02 -14.84 -8.53
C VAL A 200 -0.68 -14.47 -7.24
N GLN A 201 -1.72 -13.64 -7.34
CA GLN A 201 -2.66 -13.37 -6.27
C GLN A 201 -3.98 -14.08 -6.57
N VAL A 202 -4.42 -14.93 -5.67
CA VAL A 202 -5.71 -15.62 -5.75
C VAL A 202 -6.67 -15.02 -4.73
N SER A 203 -7.85 -14.65 -5.20
CA SER A 203 -8.86 -14.00 -4.36
C SER A 203 -9.76 -15.03 -3.70
N ILE A 204 -9.75 -15.08 -2.35
CA ILE A 204 -10.60 -15.95 -1.53
C ILE A 204 -11.17 -15.08 -0.40
N ASP A 205 -12.50 -14.89 -0.33
CA ASP A 205 -13.09 -13.91 0.58
C ASP A 205 -13.77 -14.53 1.81
N GLY A 206 -13.72 -15.84 1.97
CA GLY A 206 -14.27 -16.54 3.12
C GLY A 206 -13.30 -17.55 3.71
N PHE A 207 -13.44 -17.86 4.98
CA PHE A 207 -12.66 -18.88 5.69
C PHE A 207 -13.20 -20.31 5.54
N SER A 208 -14.33 -20.46 4.81
CA SER A 208 -14.99 -21.74 4.52
C SER A 208 -15.75 -21.66 3.20
N GLU A 209 -16.17 -22.82 2.65
CA GLU A 209 -17.03 -22.85 1.46
C GLU A 209 -18.32 -22.06 1.68
N GLU A 210 -18.92 -22.19 2.87
CA GLU A 210 -20.16 -21.49 3.19
C GLU A 210 -19.96 -19.96 3.16
N GLU A 211 -18.93 -19.46 3.82
CA GLU A 211 -18.64 -18.03 3.90
C GLU A 211 -18.22 -17.47 2.54
N ASN A 212 -17.30 -18.15 1.87
CA ASN A 212 -16.82 -17.74 0.55
C ASN A 212 -17.95 -17.74 -0.50
N SER A 213 -18.90 -18.66 -0.41
CA SER A 213 -20.00 -18.77 -1.39
C SER A 213 -21.01 -17.63 -1.29
N LYS A 214 -21.11 -16.94 -0.15
CA LYS A 214 -21.93 -15.71 -0.01
C LYS A 214 -21.44 -14.61 -0.96
N ILE A 215 -20.17 -14.63 -1.29
CA ILE A 215 -19.49 -13.60 -2.08
C ILE A 215 -19.16 -14.10 -3.48
N ARG A 216 -18.50 -15.26 -3.58
CA ARG A 216 -17.91 -15.78 -4.82
C ARG A 216 -18.68 -16.93 -5.47
N GLY A 217 -19.83 -17.31 -4.91
CA GLY A 217 -20.66 -18.38 -5.40
C GLY A 217 -20.19 -19.78 -4.97
N LYS A 218 -21.12 -20.74 -4.99
CA LYS A 218 -20.93 -22.11 -4.51
C LYS A 218 -19.90 -22.89 -5.34
N GLY A 219 -19.10 -23.71 -4.66
CA GLY A 219 -18.13 -24.62 -5.26
C GLY A 219 -16.84 -23.95 -5.74
N ASN A 220 -16.65 -22.66 -5.45
CA ASN A 220 -15.50 -21.90 -5.90
C ASN A 220 -14.36 -21.84 -4.87
N PHE A 221 -14.64 -22.01 -3.59
CA PHE A 221 -13.65 -22.00 -2.52
C PHE A 221 -12.59 -23.08 -2.70
N ASN A 222 -13.02 -24.34 -2.82
CA ASN A 222 -12.12 -25.46 -2.97
C ASN A 222 -11.31 -25.40 -4.29
N LYS A 223 -11.93 -24.94 -5.38
CA LYS A 223 -11.23 -24.77 -6.66
C LYS A 223 -10.14 -23.70 -6.58
N ALA A 224 -10.43 -22.57 -5.92
CA ALA A 224 -9.44 -21.52 -5.70
C ALA A 224 -8.28 -22.03 -4.83
N LEU A 225 -8.55 -22.78 -3.76
CA LEU A 225 -7.51 -23.42 -2.93
C LEU A 225 -6.69 -24.46 -3.71
N GLN A 226 -7.31 -25.23 -4.62
CA GLN A 226 -6.57 -26.15 -5.50
C GLN A 226 -5.61 -25.39 -6.41
N THR A 227 -6.05 -24.28 -6.97
CA THR A 227 -5.21 -23.40 -7.81
C THR A 227 -4.04 -22.82 -7.00
N VAL A 228 -4.27 -22.39 -5.75
CA VAL A 228 -3.20 -21.97 -4.83
C VAL A 228 -2.18 -23.10 -4.63
N ASP A 229 -2.65 -24.31 -4.33
CA ASP A 229 -1.80 -25.50 -4.14
C ASP A 229 -0.96 -25.82 -5.39
N SER A 230 -1.59 -25.74 -6.57
CA SER A 230 -0.91 -26.01 -7.84
C SER A 230 0.20 -25.00 -8.15
N PHE A 231 -0.05 -23.70 -7.97
CA PHE A 231 0.98 -22.66 -8.16
C PHE A 231 2.12 -22.80 -7.14
N LEU A 232 1.81 -23.04 -5.86
CA LEU A 232 2.81 -23.22 -4.82
C LEU A 232 3.72 -24.43 -5.13
N LYS A 233 3.16 -25.57 -5.52
CA LYS A 233 3.91 -26.78 -5.92
C LYS A 233 4.82 -26.55 -7.13
N LYS A 234 4.50 -25.57 -7.98
CA LYS A 234 5.34 -25.14 -9.10
C LYS A 234 6.38 -24.09 -8.71
N GLY A 235 6.48 -23.75 -7.42
CA GLY A 235 7.44 -22.77 -6.90
C GLY A 235 7.08 -21.31 -7.12
N VAL A 236 5.83 -21.01 -7.54
CA VAL A 236 5.37 -19.65 -7.77
C VAL A 236 5.08 -18.97 -6.44
N ARG A 237 5.56 -17.73 -6.26
CA ARG A 237 5.15 -16.87 -5.17
C ARG A 237 3.64 -16.64 -5.25
N THR A 238 2.90 -17.06 -4.25
CA THR A 238 1.44 -17.01 -4.25
C THR A 238 0.94 -16.19 -3.08
N GLU A 239 0.05 -15.24 -3.36
CA GLU A 239 -0.67 -14.48 -2.35
C GLU A 239 -2.15 -14.88 -2.35
N ILE A 240 -2.72 -15.11 -1.19
CA ILE A 240 -4.17 -15.16 -1.01
C ILE A 240 -4.63 -13.77 -0.55
N ALA A 241 -5.47 -13.11 -1.37
CA ALA A 241 -6.10 -11.86 -1.00
C ALA A 241 -7.50 -12.11 -0.46
N ILE A 242 -7.75 -11.65 0.76
CA ILE A 242 -9.01 -11.83 1.47
C ILE A 242 -9.66 -10.47 1.69
N THR A 243 -10.87 -10.30 1.17
CA THR A 243 -11.73 -9.14 1.44
C THR A 243 -12.96 -9.65 2.19
N PRO A 244 -12.97 -9.66 3.53
CA PRO A 244 -14.10 -10.13 4.30
C PRO A 244 -15.38 -9.38 3.92
N PHE A 245 -16.50 -10.07 3.82
CA PHE A 245 -17.76 -9.42 3.48
C PHE A 245 -18.35 -8.73 4.70
N TYR A 246 -18.63 -7.42 4.57
CA TYR A 246 -19.22 -6.64 5.66
C TYR A 246 -20.64 -7.12 5.97
N SER A 247 -20.83 -7.67 7.16
CA SER A 247 -22.10 -8.22 7.64
C SER A 247 -22.07 -8.27 9.19
N GLU A 248 -23.25 -8.52 9.79
CA GLU A 248 -23.31 -8.79 11.24
C GLU A 248 -22.53 -10.06 11.62
N ASP A 249 -22.50 -11.07 10.74
CA ASP A 249 -21.70 -12.28 10.94
C ASP A 249 -20.21 -11.98 11.04
N LEU A 250 -19.69 -11.03 10.24
CA LEU A 250 -18.28 -10.62 10.30
C LEU A 250 -17.92 -10.06 11.67
N LYS A 251 -18.77 -9.21 12.25
CA LYS A 251 -18.55 -8.62 13.58
C LYS A 251 -18.36 -9.67 14.67
N ASN A 252 -19.07 -10.80 14.54
CA ASN A 252 -19.03 -11.89 15.53
C ASN A 252 -17.96 -12.95 15.24
N ASN A 253 -17.53 -13.10 13.98
CA ASN A 253 -16.70 -14.21 13.52
C ASN A 253 -15.35 -13.79 12.92
N TYR A 254 -14.96 -12.53 13.06
CA TYR A 254 -13.76 -11.99 12.40
C TYR A 254 -12.47 -12.76 12.71
N LEU A 255 -12.33 -13.31 13.92
CA LEU A 255 -11.15 -14.11 14.31
C LEU A 255 -11.01 -15.42 13.50
N LYS A 256 -12.10 -15.94 12.91
CA LYS A 256 -12.02 -17.13 12.04
C LYS A 256 -11.21 -16.86 10.78
N TYR A 257 -11.17 -15.61 10.30
CA TYR A 257 -10.33 -15.21 9.16
C TYR A 257 -8.84 -15.27 9.51
N SER A 258 -8.47 -14.81 10.69
CA SER A 258 -7.09 -14.92 11.18
C SER A 258 -6.67 -16.38 11.37
N LEU A 259 -7.52 -17.18 12.00
CA LEU A 259 -7.27 -18.61 12.20
C LEU A 259 -7.08 -19.33 10.87
N PHE A 260 -7.97 -19.12 9.90
CA PHE A 260 -7.86 -19.67 8.56
C PHE A 260 -6.55 -19.31 7.87
N GLY A 261 -6.13 -18.04 7.99
CA GLY A 261 -4.85 -17.58 7.47
C GLY A 261 -3.66 -18.30 8.12
N LYS A 262 -3.68 -18.45 9.45
CA LYS A 262 -2.63 -19.15 10.21
C LYS A 262 -2.54 -20.61 9.82
N GLU A 263 -3.68 -21.30 9.71
CA GLU A 263 -3.75 -22.71 9.25
C GLU A 263 -3.18 -22.90 7.85
N LEU A 264 -3.44 -21.96 6.94
CA LEU A 264 -2.87 -22.02 5.58
C LEU A 264 -1.36 -21.79 5.60
N LEU A 265 -0.84 -20.83 6.38
CA LEU A 265 0.60 -20.64 6.49
C LEU A 265 1.30 -21.84 7.12
N GLU A 266 0.70 -22.49 8.10
CA GLU A 266 1.23 -23.71 8.70
C GLU A 266 1.24 -24.87 7.68
N LYS A 267 0.12 -25.05 6.96
CA LYS A 267 0.01 -26.07 5.90
C LYS A 267 1.05 -25.91 4.80
N TYR A 268 1.38 -24.69 4.44
CA TYR A 268 2.29 -24.35 3.34
C TYR A 268 3.61 -23.74 3.82
N VAL A 269 4.09 -24.14 5.01
CA VAL A 269 5.30 -23.57 5.65
C VAL A 269 6.56 -23.62 4.77
N ASP A 270 6.69 -24.65 3.93
CA ASP A 270 7.82 -24.82 3.02
C ASP A 270 7.65 -24.12 1.66
N TYR A 271 6.56 -23.40 1.47
CA TYR A 271 6.23 -22.75 0.22
C TYR A 271 6.17 -21.22 0.37
N ASN A 272 6.27 -20.51 -0.75
CA ASN A 272 6.21 -19.05 -0.75
C ASN A 272 4.75 -18.55 -0.80
N LEU A 273 4.02 -18.78 0.30
CA LEU A 273 2.66 -18.29 0.49
C LEU A 273 2.66 -17.02 1.34
N SER A 274 1.89 -16.02 0.93
CA SER A 274 1.52 -14.86 1.75
C SER A 274 0.00 -14.69 1.80
N ILE A 275 -0.49 -14.06 2.87
CA ILE A 275 -1.92 -13.77 3.02
C ILE A 275 -2.08 -12.27 3.29
N ARG A 276 -2.99 -11.66 2.55
CA ARG A 276 -3.31 -10.24 2.68
C ARG A 276 -4.80 -10.05 2.98
N PHE A 277 -5.10 -9.30 4.01
CA PHE A 277 -6.45 -8.85 4.32
C PHE A 277 -6.65 -7.42 3.81
N SER A 278 -7.74 -7.18 3.07
CA SER A 278 -8.07 -5.86 2.54
C SER A 278 -8.87 -5.07 3.58
N SER A 279 -8.28 -4.02 4.13
CA SER A 279 -8.91 -3.15 5.13
C SER A 279 -9.83 -2.10 4.50
N ASP A 280 -9.73 -1.89 3.19
CA ASP A 280 -10.59 -0.97 2.45
C ASP A 280 -11.62 -1.74 1.63
N LEU A 281 -12.90 -1.46 1.87
CA LEU A 281 -13.98 -1.95 1.04
C LEU A 281 -14.49 -0.81 0.15
N ILE A 282 -14.09 -0.88 -1.13
CA ILE A 282 -14.52 0.06 -2.15
C ILE A 282 -15.97 -0.24 -2.53
N ASP A 283 -16.73 0.79 -2.84
CA ASP A 283 -18.10 0.63 -3.35
C ASP A 283 -18.08 -0.23 -4.62
N GLY A 284 -18.93 -1.25 -4.63
CA GLY A 284 -19.00 -2.23 -5.70
C GLY A 284 -20.41 -2.43 -6.23
N ARG A 285 -20.63 -3.52 -6.96
CA ARG A 285 -21.89 -3.82 -7.63
C ARG A 285 -23.11 -3.68 -6.73
N ASP A 286 -23.10 -4.35 -5.58
CA ASP A 286 -24.21 -4.42 -4.65
C ASP A 286 -23.82 -4.00 -3.23
N VAL A 287 -22.63 -3.44 -3.08
CA VAL A 287 -22.08 -2.97 -1.79
C VAL A 287 -21.83 -1.48 -1.88
N LYS A 288 -22.57 -0.72 -1.06
CA LYS A 288 -22.32 0.69 -0.81
C LYS A 288 -22.40 0.91 0.69
N LEU A 289 -21.29 1.28 1.29
CA LEU A 289 -21.19 1.49 2.73
C LEU A 289 -21.23 2.98 3.07
N SER A 290 -21.89 3.30 4.17
CA SER A 290 -21.76 4.61 4.79
C SER A 290 -20.32 4.86 5.26
N LYS A 291 -19.97 6.11 5.57
CA LYS A 291 -18.67 6.43 6.15
C LYS A 291 -18.44 5.69 7.47
N GLU A 292 -19.47 5.61 8.30
CA GLU A 292 -19.47 4.92 9.57
C GLU A 292 -19.23 3.42 9.40
N ASP A 293 -19.93 2.79 8.44
CA ASP A 293 -19.75 1.36 8.15
C ASP A 293 -18.36 1.05 7.59
N LYS A 294 -17.82 1.92 6.72
CA LYS A 294 -16.43 1.80 6.24
C LYS A 294 -15.43 1.85 7.38
N GLN A 295 -15.63 2.74 8.35
CA GLN A 295 -14.76 2.81 9.53
C GLN A 295 -14.89 1.59 10.44
N ILE A 296 -16.12 1.08 10.64
CA ILE A 296 -16.36 -0.15 11.41
C ILE A 296 -15.67 -1.34 10.72
N TYR A 297 -15.86 -1.46 9.40
CA TYR A 297 -15.21 -2.50 8.59
C TYR A 297 -13.70 -2.45 8.71
N HIS A 298 -13.12 -1.26 8.53
CA HIS A 298 -11.69 -1.04 8.66
C HIS A 298 -11.16 -1.52 10.02
N ASN A 299 -11.80 -1.11 11.10
CA ASN A 299 -11.43 -1.52 12.46
C ASN A 299 -11.50 -3.04 12.68
N ILE A 300 -12.51 -3.70 12.11
CA ILE A 300 -12.64 -5.17 12.19
C ILE A 300 -11.47 -5.84 11.46
N VAL A 301 -11.15 -5.39 10.27
CA VAL A 301 -10.05 -5.98 9.50
C VAL A 301 -8.70 -5.70 10.15
N GLU A 302 -8.49 -4.53 10.74
CA GLU A 302 -7.30 -4.26 11.56
C GLU A 302 -7.17 -5.23 12.75
N ASN A 303 -8.28 -5.60 13.38
CA ASN A 303 -8.26 -6.61 14.43
C ASN A 303 -7.91 -8.01 13.88
N ILE A 304 -8.40 -8.38 12.67
CA ILE A 304 -7.98 -9.62 11.99
C ILE A 304 -6.47 -9.60 11.75
N ILE A 305 -5.94 -8.51 11.19
CA ILE A 305 -4.52 -8.33 10.89
C ILE A 305 -3.69 -8.39 12.16
N SER A 306 -4.14 -7.72 13.21
CA SER A 306 -3.45 -7.70 14.51
C SER A 306 -3.35 -9.10 15.11
N ASP A 307 -4.45 -9.86 15.13
CA ASP A 307 -4.44 -11.24 15.61
C ASP A 307 -3.60 -12.15 14.70
N PHE A 308 -3.71 -11.98 13.38
CA PHE A 308 -3.00 -12.82 12.41
C PHE A 308 -1.48 -12.71 12.53
N TYR A 309 -0.94 -11.50 12.59
CA TYR A 309 0.49 -11.25 12.72
C TYR A 309 1.01 -11.22 14.16
N GLY A 310 0.13 -11.22 15.17
CA GLY A 310 0.50 -11.05 16.56
C GLY A 310 1.09 -9.66 16.85
N ILE A 311 0.59 -8.63 16.18
CA ILE A 311 1.06 -7.25 16.27
C ILE A 311 -0.15 -6.30 16.38
N ASN A 312 0.08 -5.07 16.84
CA ASN A 312 -0.93 -4.03 16.71
C ASN A 312 -0.85 -3.43 15.30
N ALA A 313 -1.84 -3.74 14.44
CA ALA A 313 -1.85 -3.30 13.05
C ALA A 313 -1.87 -1.77 12.89
N LYS A 314 -2.44 -1.05 13.87
CA LYS A 314 -2.49 0.42 13.85
C LYS A 314 -1.12 1.05 14.02
N THR A 315 -0.29 0.48 14.90
CA THR A 315 1.03 1.00 15.23
C THR A 315 2.15 0.45 14.35
N PHE A 316 1.96 -0.74 13.78
CA PHE A 316 2.99 -1.42 12.98
C PHE A 316 3.62 -0.57 11.87
N PRO A 317 2.87 0.22 11.07
CA PRO A 317 3.47 1.09 10.04
C PRO A 317 4.45 2.12 10.62
N PHE A 318 4.30 2.48 11.89
CA PHE A 318 5.13 3.46 12.60
C PHE A 318 6.31 2.83 13.37
N ILE A 319 6.24 1.51 13.65
CA ILE A 319 7.29 0.75 14.36
C ILE A 319 8.52 0.51 13.48
N SER A 320 8.37 0.52 12.16
CA SER A 320 9.45 0.23 11.22
C SER A 320 10.58 1.27 11.30
N VAL A 321 11.45 1.09 12.29
CA VAL A 321 12.67 1.88 12.52
C VAL A 321 13.78 1.28 11.66
N ASN A 322 13.62 1.31 10.34
CA ASN A 322 14.65 0.80 9.46
C ASN A 322 15.70 1.89 9.21
N LYS A 323 16.97 1.54 9.34
CA LYS A 323 18.10 2.45 9.05
C LYS A 323 18.04 2.98 7.61
N ASP A 324 17.46 2.19 6.71
CA ASP A 324 17.32 2.47 5.28
C ASP A 324 15.88 2.81 4.90
N ARG A 325 15.16 3.57 5.75
CA ARG A 325 13.79 3.96 5.47
C ARG A 325 13.70 4.72 4.15
N GLN A 326 13.01 4.12 3.19
CA GLN A 326 12.61 4.83 1.98
C GLN A 326 11.41 5.71 2.31
N ILE A 327 11.52 7.00 1.99
CA ILE A 327 10.40 7.93 2.08
C ILE A 327 9.72 7.96 0.71
N HIS A 328 8.40 7.83 0.72
CA HIS A 328 7.59 7.93 -0.49
C HIS A 328 7.00 9.34 -0.61
N ASP A 329 7.26 9.97 -1.74
CA ASP A 329 6.74 11.29 -2.09
C ASP A 329 5.40 11.22 -2.84
N ASN A 330 5.02 10.02 -3.30
CA ASN A 330 3.81 9.76 -4.06
C ASN A 330 3.20 8.38 -3.71
N CYS A 331 1.89 8.27 -3.85
CA CYS A 331 1.15 7.01 -3.70
C CYS A 331 1.14 6.13 -4.96
N SER A 332 2.08 6.30 -5.88
CA SER A 332 2.13 5.70 -7.23
C SER A 332 1.06 6.23 -8.20
N PHE A 333 0.41 7.35 -7.89
CA PHE A 333 -0.44 8.04 -8.89
C PHE A 333 0.45 8.53 -10.05
N GLY A 334 0.01 8.29 -11.27
CA GLY A 334 0.81 8.49 -12.48
C GLY A 334 1.26 7.17 -13.12
N GLU A 335 1.26 6.03 -12.40
CA GLU A 335 1.47 4.71 -13.00
C GLU A 335 0.30 4.36 -13.94
N LEU A 336 0.62 3.73 -15.06
CA LEU A 336 -0.38 3.42 -16.08
C LEU A 336 -1.32 2.29 -15.64
N ALA A 337 -2.62 2.51 -15.86
CA ALA A 337 -3.62 1.46 -15.86
C ALA A 337 -4.40 1.53 -17.19
N ILE A 338 -4.68 0.38 -17.80
CA ILE A 338 -5.39 0.31 -19.09
C ILE A 338 -6.60 -0.59 -18.92
N SER A 339 -7.78 -0.08 -19.32
CA SER A 339 -9.04 -0.82 -19.32
C SER A 339 -9.10 -1.87 -20.43
N PRO A 340 -10.04 -2.82 -20.39
CA PRO A 340 -10.25 -3.78 -21.47
C PRO A 340 -10.51 -3.13 -22.84
N GLU A 341 -11.11 -1.94 -22.85
CA GLU A 341 -11.43 -1.20 -24.07
C GLU A 341 -10.32 -0.23 -24.53
N GLY A 342 -9.23 -0.17 -23.77
CA GLY A 342 -8.06 0.65 -24.08
C GLY A 342 -8.06 2.04 -23.49
N ASP A 343 -9.00 2.37 -22.58
CA ASP A 343 -8.97 3.64 -21.86
C ASP A 343 -7.79 3.65 -20.89
N VAL A 344 -7.12 4.79 -20.81
CA VAL A 344 -5.91 4.95 -20.01
C VAL A 344 -6.21 5.74 -18.74
N TYR A 345 -5.69 5.23 -17.64
CA TYR A 345 -5.81 5.83 -16.30
C TYR A 345 -4.44 5.92 -15.67
N PHE A 346 -4.31 6.80 -14.68
CA PHE A 346 -3.06 7.00 -13.93
C PHE A 346 -3.10 6.42 -12.51
N CYS A 347 -4.03 5.52 -12.28
CA CYS A 347 -4.16 4.74 -11.05
C CYS A 347 -4.95 3.46 -11.34
N SER A 348 -4.65 2.36 -10.66
CA SER A 348 -5.38 1.10 -10.79
C SER A 348 -6.83 1.14 -10.25
N ARG A 349 -7.26 2.21 -9.58
CA ARG A 349 -8.67 2.40 -9.13
C ARG A 349 -9.53 2.97 -10.25
N ILE A 350 -9.65 2.22 -11.34
CA ILE A 350 -10.33 2.64 -12.58
C ILE A 350 -11.74 3.21 -12.39
N PRO A 351 -12.68 2.60 -11.60
CA PRO A 351 -14.04 3.11 -11.54
C PRO A 351 -14.17 4.51 -10.96
N SER A 352 -13.14 4.97 -10.27
CA SER A 352 -13.10 6.31 -9.65
C SER A 352 -12.44 7.35 -10.55
N LEU A 353 -11.97 6.96 -11.73
CA LEU A 353 -11.28 7.83 -12.68
C LEU A 353 -12.03 7.84 -14.03
N HIS A 354 -12.10 9.01 -14.61
CA HIS A 354 -12.57 9.20 -15.98
C HIS A 354 -11.53 10.02 -16.73
N THR A 355 -10.87 9.39 -17.71
CA THR A 355 -10.04 10.11 -18.65
C THR A 355 -10.65 9.99 -20.05
N ASP A 356 -10.38 10.92 -20.92
CA ASP A 356 -10.73 10.85 -22.35
C ASP A 356 -9.59 10.24 -23.19
N ILE A 357 -8.56 9.73 -22.52
CA ILE A 357 -7.36 9.15 -23.12
C ILE A 357 -7.61 7.68 -23.47
N ASN A 358 -7.38 7.29 -24.72
CA ASN A 358 -7.53 5.90 -25.15
C ASN A 358 -6.35 5.47 -26.02
N ILE A 359 -5.77 4.32 -25.73
CA ILE A 359 -4.57 3.79 -26.38
C ILE A 359 -4.72 3.59 -27.91
N ARG A 360 -5.96 3.50 -28.43
CA ARG A 360 -6.26 3.41 -29.86
C ARG A 360 -6.27 4.76 -30.58
N LYS A 361 -6.43 5.85 -29.80
CA LYS A 361 -6.57 7.22 -30.35
C LYS A 361 -5.32 8.05 -30.11
N ASP A 362 -4.71 7.88 -28.96
CA ASP A 362 -3.64 8.72 -28.48
C ASP A 362 -2.29 8.04 -28.63
N SER A 363 -1.24 8.79 -28.94
CA SER A 363 0.09 8.20 -29.09
C SER A 363 0.64 7.76 -27.71
N PHE A 364 1.34 6.62 -27.68
CA PHE A 364 1.92 6.11 -26.46
C PHE A 364 2.94 7.10 -25.87
N ASP A 365 3.64 7.86 -26.70
CA ASP A 365 4.59 8.90 -26.28
C ASP A 365 3.90 10.03 -25.49
N GLU A 366 2.72 10.45 -25.95
CA GLU A 366 1.91 11.46 -25.25
C GLU A 366 1.38 10.91 -23.93
N ILE A 367 0.87 9.69 -23.94
CA ILE A 367 0.38 9.01 -22.73
C ILE A 367 1.48 8.96 -21.65
N ILE A 368 2.70 8.60 -22.02
CA ILE A 368 3.84 8.57 -21.10
C ILE A 368 4.19 9.97 -20.58
N LYS A 369 4.16 10.99 -21.43
CA LYS A 369 4.39 12.38 -21.00
C LYS A 369 3.37 12.81 -19.96
N ILE A 370 2.10 12.49 -20.20
CA ILE A 370 1.00 12.83 -19.27
C ILE A 370 1.15 12.04 -17.98
N SER A 371 1.51 10.77 -18.04
CA SER A 371 1.81 9.94 -16.86
C SER A 371 2.87 10.62 -15.97
N HIS A 372 3.96 11.13 -16.56
CA HIS A 372 4.98 11.86 -15.82
C HIS A 372 4.47 13.19 -15.24
N VAL A 373 3.63 13.91 -15.97
CA VAL A 373 2.99 15.13 -15.46
C VAL A 373 2.08 14.79 -14.29
N ALA A 374 1.24 13.75 -14.42
CA ALA A 374 0.36 13.29 -13.36
C ALA A 374 1.13 12.88 -12.10
N ALA A 375 2.21 12.11 -12.26
CA ALA A 375 3.09 11.71 -11.17
C ALA A 375 3.71 12.93 -10.46
N ASN A 376 4.25 13.88 -11.22
CA ASN A 376 4.85 15.09 -10.68
C ASN A 376 3.83 15.98 -9.96
N LEU A 377 2.64 16.16 -10.52
CA LEU A 377 1.58 16.95 -9.88
C LEU A 377 1.08 16.30 -8.59
N SER A 378 1.13 14.98 -8.50
CA SER A 378 0.68 14.22 -7.32
C SER A 378 1.77 14.01 -6.27
N ASP A 379 3.02 14.41 -6.53
CA ASP A 379 4.09 14.41 -5.55
C ASP A 379 3.71 15.30 -4.35
N VAL A 380 3.87 14.78 -3.14
CA VAL A 380 3.49 15.48 -1.91
C VAL A 380 4.23 16.82 -1.73
N ASN A 381 5.39 16.96 -2.35
CA ASN A 381 6.16 18.22 -2.37
C ASN A 381 5.51 19.31 -3.23
N ASN A 382 4.63 18.93 -4.14
CA ASN A 382 3.88 19.83 -5.02
C ASN A 382 2.43 20.05 -4.57
N LEU A 383 1.93 19.24 -3.62
CA LEU A 383 0.56 19.33 -3.11
C LEU A 383 0.44 20.37 -1.99
N GLN A 384 -0.49 21.31 -2.10
CA GLN A 384 -0.82 22.24 -1.02
C GLN A 384 -2.00 21.72 -0.17
N PRO A 385 -1.95 21.86 1.18
CA PRO A 385 -0.86 22.39 2.00
C PRO A 385 0.17 21.34 2.43
N CYS A 386 0.16 20.15 1.83
CA CYS A 386 0.96 19.00 2.25
C CYS A 386 2.47 19.26 2.14
N ASN A 387 2.89 20.06 1.15
CA ASN A 387 4.29 20.41 0.89
C ASN A 387 4.99 21.12 2.07
N GLU A 388 4.22 21.83 2.90
CA GLU A 388 4.73 22.54 4.09
C GLU A 388 4.34 21.85 5.41
N CYS A 389 3.66 20.71 5.34
CA CYS A 389 3.13 20.00 6.51
C CYS A 389 4.22 19.22 7.23
N GLU A 390 4.22 19.25 8.55
CA GLU A 390 5.09 18.43 9.41
C GLU A 390 4.90 16.93 9.19
N LEU A 391 3.71 16.51 8.79
CA LEU A 391 3.36 15.12 8.49
C LEU A 391 3.57 14.74 7.01
N LYS A 392 4.23 15.58 6.23
CA LYS A 392 4.35 15.44 4.77
C LYS A 392 4.67 14.02 4.31
N TYR A 393 5.73 13.44 4.82
CA TYR A 393 6.18 12.09 4.45
C TYR A 393 5.65 10.97 5.36
N ILE A 394 4.85 11.32 6.36
CA ILE A 394 4.18 10.36 7.25
C ILE A 394 2.77 10.07 6.73
N CYS A 395 1.98 11.11 6.48
CA CYS A 395 0.67 11.04 5.84
C CYS A 395 0.78 10.83 4.31
N GLY A 396 1.84 11.35 3.69
CA GLY A 396 2.05 11.26 2.24
C GLY A 396 1.01 11.99 1.38
N GLY A 397 0.15 12.84 1.99
CA GLY A 397 -0.95 13.52 1.31
C GLY A 397 -2.16 12.63 1.02
N ASP A 398 -2.14 11.37 1.45
CA ASP A 398 -3.24 10.40 1.37
C ASP A 398 -3.69 10.06 -0.08
N CYS A 399 -4.86 9.45 -0.28
CA CYS A 399 -5.33 9.02 -1.59
C CYS A 399 -5.61 10.21 -2.53
N ARG A 400 -4.95 10.25 -3.69
CA ARG A 400 -5.10 11.34 -4.66
C ARG A 400 -6.51 11.40 -5.25
N ILE A 401 -7.14 10.26 -5.44
CA ILE A 401 -8.49 10.17 -6.02
C ILE A 401 -9.54 10.68 -5.05
N GLU A 402 -9.41 10.34 -3.76
CA GLU A 402 -10.42 10.69 -2.75
C GLU A 402 -10.30 12.13 -2.25
N HIS A 403 -9.08 12.63 -2.15
CA HIS A 403 -8.82 13.91 -1.51
C HIS A 403 -8.46 15.05 -2.47
N PHE A 404 -8.26 14.74 -3.75
CA PHE A 404 -7.95 15.72 -4.78
C PHE A 404 -8.85 15.45 -6.00
N PRO A 405 -10.12 15.91 -5.98
CA PRO A 405 -11.11 15.63 -7.02
C PRO A 405 -10.67 16.02 -8.44
N GLU A 406 -9.76 16.97 -8.57
CA GLU A 406 -9.15 17.37 -9.84
C GLU A 406 -8.39 16.24 -10.55
N PHE A 407 -7.94 15.23 -9.81
CA PHE A 407 -7.31 14.05 -10.42
C PHE A 407 -8.32 13.02 -10.95
N SER A 408 -9.60 13.15 -10.63
CA SER A 408 -10.63 12.19 -11.03
C SER A 408 -11.22 12.42 -12.43
N ASN A 409 -10.98 13.58 -13.04
CA ASN A 409 -11.52 13.95 -14.34
C ASN A 409 -10.42 14.62 -15.19
N LEU A 410 -9.35 13.87 -15.51
CA LEU A 410 -8.21 14.44 -16.21
C LEU A 410 -8.33 14.20 -17.71
N THR A 411 -8.54 15.28 -18.45
CA THR A 411 -8.26 15.31 -19.89
C THR A 411 -6.78 15.60 -20.13
N ILE A 412 -6.25 15.18 -21.28
CA ILE A 412 -4.85 15.48 -21.70
C ILE A 412 -4.58 17.00 -21.64
N THR A 413 -5.53 17.79 -22.07
CA THR A 413 -5.42 19.25 -22.12
C THR A 413 -5.45 19.87 -20.74
N GLU A 414 -6.28 19.36 -19.85
CA GLU A 414 -6.46 19.90 -18.50
C GLU A 414 -5.29 19.55 -17.58
N LEU A 415 -4.69 18.37 -17.69
CA LEU A 415 -3.49 17.99 -16.92
C LEU A 415 -2.31 18.94 -17.11
N SER A 416 -2.14 19.47 -18.33
CA SER A 416 -1.06 20.42 -18.64
C SER A 416 -1.34 21.84 -18.09
N GLN A 417 -2.57 22.13 -17.68
CA GLN A 417 -3.04 23.46 -17.26
C GLN A 417 -3.52 23.51 -15.81
N THR A 418 -3.60 22.35 -15.12
CA THR A 418 -4.20 22.25 -13.79
C THR A 418 -3.28 22.81 -12.72
N SER A 419 -3.73 23.85 -12.04
CA SER A 419 -3.22 24.20 -10.73
C SER A 419 -3.96 23.36 -9.70
N ILE A 420 -3.22 22.55 -8.93
CA ILE A 420 -3.81 21.69 -7.90
C ILE A 420 -4.42 22.57 -6.82
N LYS A 421 -5.71 22.38 -6.56
CA LYS A 421 -6.40 23.11 -5.50
C LYS A 421 -5.90 22.67 -4.13
N PRO A 422 -5.73 23.57 -3.17
CA PRO A 422 -5.35 23.22 -1.82
C PRO A 422 -6.34 22.22 -1.21
N ARG A 423 -5.83 21.14 -0.64
CA ARG A 423 -6.62 20.20 0.16
C ARG A 423 -7.06 20.91 1.45
N MET A 424 -8.32 20.76 1.82
CA MET A 424 -8.80 21.12 3.15
C MET A 424 -8.34 20.04 4.16
N CYS A 425 -7.14 20.17 4.70
CA CYS A 425 -6.66 19.30 5.77
C CYS A 425 -7.22 19.75 7.11
N SER A 426 -8.11 18.96 7.72
CA SER A 426 -8.66 19.28 9.05
C SER A 426 -7.66 18.94 10.17
N SER A 427 -7.82 19.59 11.32
CA SER A 427 -7.08 19.25 12.55
C SER A 427 -7.33 17.80 12.98
N GLU A 428 -8.49 17.22 12.67
CA GLU A 428 -8.85 15.85 12.98
C GLU A 428 -7.92 14.84 12.27
N ILE A 429 -7.59 15.10 10.99
CA ILE A 429 -6.65 14.27 10.24
C ILE A 429 -5.26 14.32 10.89
N LYS A 430 -4.77 15.50 11.25
CA LYS A 430 -3.47 15.63 11.92
C LYS A 430 -3.48 14.95 13.30
N ASN A 431 -4.54 15.17 14.07
CA ASN A 431 -4.73 14.58 15.39
C ASN A 431 -4.72 13.05 15.34
N HIS A 432 -5.31 12.45 14.31
CA HIS A 432 -5.25 11.01 14.11
C HIS A 432 -3.80 10.49 14.04
N PHE A 433 -2.93 11.14 13.26
CA PHE A 433 -1.52 10.76 13.18
C PHE A 433 -0.77 10.98 14.50
N TYR A 434 -1.08 12.06 15.24
CA TYR A 434 -0.47 12.30 16.55
C TYR A 434 -0.91 11.25 17.57
N ASP A 435 -2.18 10.84 17.55
CA ASP A 435 -2.69 9.74 18.39
C ASP A 435 -1.97 8.42 18.08
N LEU A 436 -1.77 8.10 16.77
CA LEU A 436 -1.02 6.92 16.36
C LEU A 436 0.45 6.96 16.80
N MET A 437 1.09 8.13 16.77
CA MET A 437 2.47 8.28 17.26
C MET A 437 2.56 8.02 18.76
N ILE A 438 1.63 8.56 19.55
CA ILE A 438 1.58 8.35 21.01
C ILE A 438 1.36 6.87 21.30
N LEU A 439 0.34 6.25 20.67
CA LEU A 439 0.05 4.83 20.84
C LEU A 439 1.25 3.94 20.48
N THR A 440 1.92 4.25 19.36
CA THR A 440 3.13 3.52 18.94
C THR A 440 4.26 3.66 19.95
N ASN A 441 4.42 4.84 20.53
CA ASN A 441 5.44 5.06 21.55
C ASN A 441 5.17 4.28 22.83
N GLU A 442 3.90 4.19 23.24
CA GLU A 442 3.46 3.34 24.33
C GLU A 442 3.76 1.87 24.04
N ASP A 443 3.40 1.37 22.86
CA ASP A 443 3.67 -0.03 22.44
C ASP A 443 5.17 -0.37 22.40
N LEU A 444 6.04 0.61 22.07
CA LEU A 444 7.49 0.38 21.94
C LEU A 444 8.22 0.41 23.28
N PHE A 445 7.74 1.18 24.24
CA PHE A 445 8.47 1.50 25.50
C PHE A 445 7.68 1.14 26.78
N SER A 446 6.54 0.41 26.66
CA SER A 446 5.76 -0.15 27.79
C SER A 446 6.39 -1.38 28.46
#